data_20074450c9f6711df14b6d59f5942884
#
_entry.id   20074450c9f6711df14b6d59f5942884
#
_cell.length_a   1.000
_cell.length_b   1.000
_cell.length_c   1.000
_cell.angle_alpha   90.00
_cell.angle_beta   90.00
_cell.angle_gamma   90.00
#
_symmetry.space_group_name_H-M   'P 1'
#
loop_
_entity.id
_entity.type
_entity.pdbx_description
1 polymer ?
#
loop_
_entity_poly.entity_id
_entity_poly.type
_entity_poly.pdbx_seq_one_letter_code
_entity_poly.pdbx_strand_id
1 'polypeptide(L)'
;GQGQTISQPFIVAFMTENLKLKPGHKVLEIGTGSGFQTAVLSKLGTSVVSIEINEVLAKKASTILSELGFKKISLHCGDGNDGVSEHAPYDRILVSAASNEIPKKLLDQLSINGRMIIPIGKQSAVQHLWLITKNNDGEINKEKILPVHFVPMING
;
A
#
# COMPACT_ATOMS: atom_id res chain seq x y z
N GLY A 1 4.71 -17.88 2.05
CA GLY A 1 4.97 -18.10 3.45
C GLY A 1 4.03 -17.33 4.35
N GLN A 2 3.78 -17.85 5.54
CA GLN A 2 2.98 -17.19 6.57
C GLN A 2 1.53 -16.89 6.13
N GLY A 3 0.97 -17.70 5.21
CA GLY A 3 -0.39 -17.47 4.72
C GLY A 3 -0.56 -16.33 3.76
N GLN A 4 0.51 -15.64 3.40
CA GLN A 4 0.50 -14.54 2.46
C GLN A 4 0.93 -15.01 1.08
N THR A 5 0.44 -14.35 0.05
CA THR A 5 0.84 -14.62 -1.34
C THR A 5 1.59 -13.42 -1.91
N ILE A 6 2.51 -13.69 -2.84
CA ILE A 6 3.20 -12.64 -3.57
C ILE A 6 2.29 -12.23 -4.74
N SER A 7 2.06 -10.93 -4.88
CA SER A 7 1.25 -10.41 -5.99
C SER A 7 1.90 -10.73 -7.32
N GLN A 8 1.08 -11.03 -8.33
CA GLN A 8 1.57 -11.26 -9.69
C GLN A 8 2.31 -10.02 -10.20
N PRO A 9 3.41 -10.19 -10.96
CA PRO A 9 4.16 -9.05 -11.51
C PRO A 9 3.30 -8.05 -12.28
N PHE A 10 2.30 -8.55 -13.01
CA PHE A 10 1.36 -7.68 -13.73
C PHE A 10 0.61 -6.75 -12.76
N ILE A 11 0.12 -7.29 -11.65
CA ILE A 11 -0.64 -6.51 -10.67
C ILE A 11 0.26 -5.48 -9.99
N VAL A 12 1.49 -5.85 -9.64
CA VAL A 12 2.47 -4.93 -9.06
C VAL A 12 2.70 -3.75 -10.01
N ALA A 13 2.98 -4.04 -11.28
CA ALA A 13 3.22 -3.01 -12.29
C ALA A 13 1.98 -2.15 -12.52
N PHE A 14 0.81 -2.77 -12.59
CA PHE A 14 -0.46 -2.09 -12.82
C PHE A 14 -0.78 -1.11 -11.69
N MET A 15 -0.65 -1.55 -10.44
CA MET A 15 -0.90 -0.69 -9.28
C MET A 15 0.09 0.47 -9.23
N THR A 16 1.37 0.17 -9.46
CA THR A 16 2.43 1.17 -9.46
C THR A 16 2.18 2.23 -10.53
N GLU A 17 1.83 1.80 -11.74
CA GLU A 17 1.56 2.71 -12.86
C GLU A 17 0.37 3.63 -12.56
N ASN A 18 -0.70 3.08 -11.98
CA ASN A 18 -1.91 3.85 -11.67
C ASN A 18 -1.71 4.86 -10.54
N LEU A 19 -0.70 4.69 -9.72
CA LEU A 19 -0.37 5.66 -8.69
C LEU A 19 0.30 6.91 -9.25
N LYS A 20 0.83 6.85 -10.47
CA LYS A 20 1.51 7.99 -11.11
C LYS A 20 2.57 8.58 -10.18
N LEU A 21 3.49 7.71 -9.77
CA LEU A 21 4.56 8.07 -8.85
C LEU A 21 5.55 9.04 -9.50
N LYS A 22 6.09 9.94 -8.68
CA LYS A 22 7.16 10.86 -9.06
C LYS A 22 8.27 10.78 -8.02
N PRO A 23 9.53 10.99 -8.42
CA PRO A 23 10.62 11.08 -7.46
C PRO A 23 10.29 12.13 -6.38
N GLY A 24 10.58 11.80 -5.14
CA GLY A 24 10.30 12.68 -4.01
C GLY A 24 8.93 12.49 -3.37
N HIS A 25 8.03 11.72 -3.96
CA HIS A 25 6.75 11.41 -3.33
C HIS A 25 6.95 10.61 -2.05
N LYS A 26 6.10 10.87 -1.06
CA LYS A 26 6.01 10.08 0.17
C LYS A 26 4.90 9.05 -0.02
N VAL A 27 5.24 7.78 0.09
CA VAL A 27 4.33 6.67 -0.17
C VAL A 27 4.09 5.85 1.09
N LEU A 28 2.83 5.56 1.37
CA LEU A 28 2.46 4.56 2.39
C LEU A 28 2.11 3.27 1.69
N GLU A 29 2.76 2.19 2.10
CA GLU A 29 2.44 0.84 1.63
C GLU A 29 1.81 0.03 2.76
N ILE A 30 0.64 -0.53 2.52
CA ILE A 30 -0.05 -1.43 3.44
C ILE A 30 0.16 -2.86 2.95
N GLY A 31 0.85 -3.67 3.75
CA GLY A 31 1.17 -5.05 3.40
C GLY A 31 2.55 -5.19 2.77
N THR A 32 3.59 -5.08 3.60
CA THR A 32 4.99 -5.21 3.14
C THR A 32 5.26 -6.57 2.50
N GLY A 33 4.74 -7.63 3.10
CA GLY A 33 4.94 -8.98 2.61
C GLY A 33 6.41 -9.32 2.46
N SER A 34 6.79 -9.76 1.26
CA SER A 34 8.19 -10.09 0.93
C SER A 34 9.11 -8.88 0.81
N GLY A 35 8.53 -7.69 0.68
CA GLY A 35 9.30 -6.46 0.44
C GLY A 35 9.53 -6.16 -1.03
N PHE A 36 9.05 -6.99 -1.95
CA PHE A 36 9.26 -6.78 -3.39
C PHE A 36 8.64 -5.47 -3.87
N GLN A 37 7.37 -5.23 -3.57
CA GLN A 37 6.69 -3.98 -3.94
C GLN A 37 7.36 -2.78 -3.26
N THR A 38 7.78 -2.94 -2.01
CA THR A 38 8.49 -1.90 -1.26
C THR A 38 9.75 -1.47 -2.01
N ALA A 39 10.53 -2.45 -2.48
CA ALA A 39 11.75 -2.21 -3.25
C ALA A 39 11.44 -1.49 -4.56
N VAL A 40 10.38 -1.91 -5.27
CA VAL A 40 9.97 -1.26 -6.52
C VAL A 40 9.64 0.21 -6.28
N LEU A 41 8.85 0.51 -5.26
CA LEU A 41 8.49 1.89 -4.91
C LEU A 41 9.74 2.73 -4.62
N SER A 42 10.67 2.18 -3.83
CA SER A 42 11.90 2.88 -3.49
C SER A 42 12.78 3.15 -4.71
N LYS A 43 12.87 2.17 -5.62
CA LYS A 43 13.65 2.32 -6.87
C LYS A 43 13.15 3.45 -7.75
N LEU A 44 11.87 3.79 -7.63
CA LEU A 44 11.27 4.89 -8.41
C LEU A 44 11.55 6.26 -7.78
N GLY A 45 12.38 6.32 -6.75
CA GLY A 45 12.82 7.57 -6.14
C GLY A 45 11.91 8.12 -5.07
N THR A 46 10.99 7.30 -4.55
CA THR A 46 10.07 7.72 -3.49
C THR A 46 10.62 7.38 -2.11
N SER A 47 10.09 8.07 -1.09
CA SER A 47 10.28 7.68 0.31
C SER A 47 9.12 6.78 0.70
N VAL A 48 9.42 5.59 1.24
CA VAL A 48 8.39 4.58 1.52
C VAL A 48 8.25 4.36 3.02
N VAL A 49 7.02 4.46 3.50
CA VAL A 49 6.61 4.01 4.83
C VAL A 49 5.76 2.76 4.59
N SER A 50 6.17 1.62 5.12
CA SER A 50 5.48 0.35 4.89
C SER A 50 5.09 -0.29 6.20
N ILE A 51 3.90 -0.86 6.28
CA ILE A 51 3.40 -1.51 7.48
C ILE A 51 2.97 -2.95 7.17
N GLU A 52 3.39 -3.88 8.05
CA GLU A 52 3.10 -5.30 7.94
C GLU A 52 2.58 -5.81 9.28
N ILE A 53 1.46 -6.54 9.25
CA ILE A 53 0.88 -7.08 10.48
C ILE A 53 1.65 -8.31 10.99
N ASN A 54 2.24 -9.07 10.09
CA ASN A 54 3.00 -10.28 10.44
C ASN A 54 4.42 -9.90 10.84
N GLU A 55 4.75 -10.07 12.12
CA GLU A 55 6.06 -9.70 12.66
C GLU A 55 7.22 -10.43 11.98
N VAL A 56 7.05 -11.71 11.66
CA VAL A 56 8.09 -12.50 10.99
C VAL A 56 8.39 -11.94 9.61
N LEU A 57 7.34 -11.64 8.84
CA LEU A 57 7.50 -11.05 7.50
C LEU A 57 8.12 -9.66 7.58
N ALA A 58 7.70 -8.85 8.55
CA ALA A 58 8.27 -7.51 8.74
C ALA A 58 9.76 -7.57 8.99
N LYS A 59 10.21 -8.46 9.86
CA LYS A 59 11.63 -8.64 10.17
C LYS A 59 12.42 -9.13 8.97
N LYS A 60 11.90 -10.10 8.23
CA LYS A 60 12.53 -10.62 7.03
C LYS A 60 12.71 -9.55 5.98
N ALA A 61 11.65 -8.79 5.70
CA ALA A 61 11.69 -7.71 4.72
C ALA A 61 12.71 -6.65 5.13
N SER A 62 12.71 -6.27 6.41
CA SER A 62 13.65 -5.28 6.94
C SER A 62 15.09 -5.70 6.70
N THR A 63 15.42 -6.95 7.01
CA THR A 63 16.77 -7.50 6.82
C THR A 63 17.18 -7.47 5.34
N ILE A 64 16.32 -8.00 4.48
CA ILE A 64 16.60 -8.10 3.04
C ILE A 64 16.77 -6.71 2.41
N LEU A 65 15.85 -5.79 2.69
CA LEU A 65 15.91 -4.44 2.12
C LEU A 65 17.14 -3.67 2.61
N SER A 66 17.50 -3.84 3.88
CA SER A 66 18.71 -3.23 4.44
C SER A 66 19.96 -3.78 3.78
N GLU A 67 20.06 -5.10 3.62
CA GLU A 67 21.20 -5.76 2.96
C GLU A 67 21.35 -5.33 1.50
N LEU A 68 20.23 -5.06 0.82
CA LEU A 68 20.22 -4.60 -0.57
C LEU A 68 20.52 -3.10 -0.70
N GLY A 69 20.68 -2.40 0.42
CA GLY A 69 21.08 -1.00 0.43
C GLY A 69 19.96 0.03 0.25
N PHE A 70 18.71 -0.36 0.43
CA PHE A 70 17.60 0.60 0.37
C PHE A 70 17.59 1.45 1.62
N LYS A 71 17.61 2.78 1.46
CA LYS A 71 17.78 3.72 2.58
C LYS A 71 16.56 4.55 2.93
N LYS A 72 15.67 4.80 1.97
CA LYS A 72 14.49 5.64 2.18
C LYS A 72 13.23 4.81 2.44
N ILE A 73 13.38 3.78 3.25
CA ILE A 73 12.30 2.88 3.63
C ILE A 73 12.20 2.83 5.15
N SER A 74 11.00 3.08 5.66
CA SER A 74 10.67 2.95 7.08
C SER A 74 9.66 1.82 7.23
N LEU A 75 10.04 0.73 7.89
CA LEU A 75 9.18 -0.44 8.07
C LEU A 75 8.56 -0.44 9.46
N HIS A 76 7.26 -0.72 9.51
CA HIS A 76 6.50 -0.77 10.75
C HIS A 76 5.76 -2.10 10.86
N CYS A 77 5.53 -2.56 12.07
CA CYS A 77 4.71 -3.74 12.33
C CYS A 77 3.41 -3.29 13.00
N GLY A 78 2.27 -3.65 12.43
CA GLY A 78 0.98 -3.25 13.00
C GLY A 78 -0.18 -3.46 12.05
N ASP A 79 -1.33 -2.94 12.44
CA ASP A 79 -2.58 -3.04 11.68
C ASP A 79 -2.59 -2.03 10.52
N GLY A 80 -2.69 -2.55 9.30
CA GLY A 80 -2.72 -1.72 8.09
C GLY A 80 -3.91 -0.77 8.03
N ASN A 81 -5.02 -1.11 8.68
CA ASN A 81 -6.19 -0.23 8.73
C ASN A 81 -5.89 1.11 9.42
N ASP A 82 -4.90 1.13 10.29
CA ASP A 82 -4.51 2.34 11.02
C ASP A 82 -3.56 3.22 10.23
N GLY A 83 -2.95 2.68 9.19
CA GLY A 83 -1.86 3.37 8.50
C GLY A 83 -0.70 3.66 9.44
N VAL A 84 0.05 4.70 9.15
CA VAL A 84 1.13 5.19 10.01
C VAL A 84 0.97 6.72 10.10
N SER A 85 0.15 7.17 11.05
CA SER A 85 -0.25 8.58 11.15
C SER A 85 0.90 9.52 11.48
N GLU A 86 1.93 9.05 12.17
CA GLU A 86 3.06 9.89 12.57
C GLU A 86 3.87 10.45 11.39
N HIS A 87 3.77 9.82 10.22
CA HIS A 87 4.45 10.27 9.01
C HIS A 87 3.51 10.84 7.95
N ALA A 88 2.20 10.91 8.25
CA ALA A 88 1.20 11.46 7.31
C ALA A 88 1.38 12.97 7.14
N PRO A 89 0.86 13.58 6.05
CA PRO A 89 0.12 12.93 4.98
C PRO A 89 1.02 12.29 3.93
N TYR A 90 0.40 11.42 3.12
CA TYR A 90 1.12 10.70 2.05
C TYR A 90 0.62 11.16 0.68
N ASP A 91 1.56 11.33 -0.25
CA ASP A 91 1.23 11.66 -1.64
C ASP A 91 0.56 10.49 -2.33
N ARG A 92 0.96 9.27 -1.98
CA ARG A 92 0.45 8.03 -2.56
C ARG A 92 0.26 6.98 -1.48
N ILE A 93 -0.81 6.17 -1.61
CA ILE A 93 -1.05 5.03 -0.73
C ILE A 93 -1.33 3.80 -1.58
N LEU A 94 -0.57 2.73 -1.34
CA LEU A 94 -0.73 1.45 -2.05
C LEU A 94 -1.11 0.38 -1.03
N VAL A 95 -2.26 -0.27 -1.24
CA VAL A 95 -2.76 -1.29 -0.32
C VAL A 95 -2.76 -2.65 -1.01
N SER A 96 -2.05 -3.61 -0.44
CA SER A 96 -1.88 -4.96 -1.00
C SER A 96 -2.66 -6.03 -0.23
N ALA A 97 -3.72 -5.64 0.43
CA ALA A 97 -4.65 -6.55 1.10
C ALA A 97 -6.06 -6.02 0.92
N ALA A 98 -7.03 -6.91 0.78
CA ALA A 98 -8.42 -6.52 0.50
C ALA A 98 -9.16 -6.12 1.77
N SER A 99 -9.93 -5.05 1.67
CA SER A 99 -10.81 -4.57 2.74
C SER A 99 -12.25 -4.59 2.23
N ASN A 100 -13.22 -4.68 3.15
CA ASN A 100 -14.64 -4.62 2.76
C ASN A 100 -15.04 -3.21 2.36
N GLU A 101 -14.36 -2.22 2.90
CA GLU A 101 -14.60 -0.80 2.60
C GLU A 101 -13.29 -0.04 2.75
N ILE A 102 -13.26 1.20 2.27
CA ILE A 102 -12.05 2.03 2.36
C ILE A 102 -11.84 2.46 3.81
N PRO A 103 -10.68 2.09 4.43
CA PRO A 103 -10.43 2.50 5.81
C PRO A 103 -10.39 4.03 5.93
N LYS A 104 -11.19 4.58 6.84
CA LYS A 104 -11.26 6.03 7.04
C LYS A 104 -9.91 6.64 7.40
N LYS A 105 -9.13 5.95 8.22
CA LYS A 105 -7.82 6.43 8.64
C LYS A 105 -6.87 6.59 7.46
N LEU A 106 -6.97 5.74 6.44
CA LEU A 106 -6.14 5.86 5.24
C LEU A 106 -6.57 7.07 4.40
N LEU A 107 -7.88 7.31 4.30
CA LEU A 107 -8.38 8.51 3.62
C LEU A 107 -7.89 9.78 4.33
N ASP A 108 -7.90 9.79 5.65
CA ASP A 108 -7.45 10.92 6.46
C ASP A 108 -5.95 11.20 6.25
N GLN A 109 -5.17 10.14 5.97
CA GLN A 109 -3.72 10.25 5.78
C GLN A 109 -3.32 10.55 4.34
N LEU A 110 -4.28 10.52 3.40
CA LEU A 110 -4.02 10.85 2.00
C LEU A 110 -3.97 12.37 1.84
N SER A 111 -2.91 12.87 1.20
CA SER A 111 -2.75 14.29 0.98
C SER A 111 -3.73 14.82 -0.07
N ILE A 112 -3.93 16.14 -0.07
CA ILE A 112 -4.61 16.84 -1.17
C ILE A 112 -3.85 16.51 -2.46
N ASN A 113 -4.58 16.20 -3.52
CA ASN A 113 -4.04 15.71 -4.80
C ASN A 113 -3.36 14.36 -4.70
N GLY A 114 -3.58 13.65 -3.59
CA GLY A 114 -3.06 12.30 -3.39
C GLY A 114 -3.86 11.25 -4.15
N ARG A 115 -3.22 10.09 -4.33
CA ARG A 115 -3.83 8.93 -5.01
C ARG A 115 -3.62 7.70 -4.15
N MET A 116 -4.68 6.88 -4.04
CA MET A 116 -4.60 5.61 -3.33
C MET A 116 -5.14 4.52 -4.25
N ILE A 117 -4.46 3.36 -4.25
CA ILE A 117 -4.98 2.18 -4.95
C ILE A 117 -5.20 1.08 -3.92
N ILE A 118 -6.40 0.51 -3.91
CA ILE A 118 -6.83 -0.41 -2.87
C ILE A 118 -7.81 -1.45 -3.41
N PRO A 119 -7.61 -2.76 -3.09
CA PRO A 119 -8.60 -3.78 -3.42
C PRO A 119 -9.74 -3.75 -2.40
N ILE A 120 -10.97 -3.69 -2.89
CA ILE A 120 -12.18 -3.67 -2.06
C ILE A 120 -13.07 -4.84 -2.47
N GLY A 121 -13.57 -5.57 -1.49
CA GLY A 121 -14.50 -6.66 -1.67
C GLY A 121 -14.28 -7.77 -0.66
N LYS A 122 -15.31 -8.60 -0.48
CA LYS A 122 -15.24 -9.74 0.43
C LYS A 122 -14.39 -10.84 -0.18
N GLN A 123 -13.74 -11.64 0.67
CA GLN A 123 -12.93 -12.77 0.23
C GLN A 123 -13.74 -13.80 -0.57
N SER A 124 -15.04 -13.93 -0.26
CA SER A 124 -15.94 -14.87 -0.91
C SER A 124 -16.54 -14.36 -2.23
N ALA A 125 -16.18 -13.16 -2.66
CA ALA A 125 -16.73 -12.52 -3.85
C ALA A 125 -15.62 -11.92 -4.70
N VAL A 126 -15.98 -11.45 -5.89
CA VAL A 126 -15.01 -10.75 -6.75
C VAL A 126 -14.65 -9.42 -6.11
N GLN A 127 -13.36 -9.21 -5.88
CA GLN A 127 -12.83 -7.94 -5.42
C GLN A 127 -12.46 -7.08 -6.63
N HIS A 128 -12.40 -5.78 -6.44
CA HIS A 128 -11.94 -4.85 -7.47
C HIS A 128 -10.89 -3.91 -6.90
N LEU A 129 -9.94 -3.56 -7.74
CA LEU A 129 -9.05 -2.44 -7.42
C LEU A 129 -9.81 -1.15 -7.65
N TRP A 130 -9.70 -0.26 -6.68
CA TRP A 130 -10.27 1.09 -6.76
C TRP A 130 -9.15 2.10 -6.72
N LEU A 131 -9.25 3.11 -7.58
CA LEU A 131 -8.41 4.28 -7.54
C LEU A 131 -9.16 5.36 -6.79
N ILE A 132 -8.57 5.86 -5.73
CA ILE A 132 -9.15 6.90 -4.88
C ILE A 132 -8.29 8.14 -5.06
N THR A 133 -8.89 9.28 -5.34
CA THR A 133 -8.17 10.55 -5.46
C THR A 133 -8.82 11.58 -4.55
N LYS A 134 -7.99 12.48 -4.04
CA LYS A 134 -8.44 13.60 -3.21
C LYS A 134 -8.08 14.88 -3.96
N ASN A 135 -9.10 15.68 -4.32
CA ASN A 135 -8.86 16.90 -5.10
C ASN A 135 -8.45 18.09 -4.22
N ASN A 136 -8.27 19.27 -4.83
CA ASN A 136 -7.83 20.47 -4.13
C ASN A 136 -8.78 20.91 -3.01
N ASP A 137 -10.05 20.54 -3.12
CA ASP A 137 -11.07 20.90 -2.12
C ASP A 137 -11.20 19.83 -1.03
N GLY A 138 -10.38 18.76 -1.12
CA GLY A 138 -10.46 17.65 -0.17
C GLY A 138 -11.56 16.65 -0.50
N GLU A 139 -12.22 16.77 -1.65
CA GLU A 139 -13.26 15.86 -2.07
C GLU A 139 -12.67 14.54 -2.57
N ILE A 140 -13.34 13.43 -2.26
CA ILE A 140 -12.89 12.09 -2.61
C ILE A 140 -13.61 11.63 -3.89
N ASN A 141 -12.83 11.21 -4.88
CA ASN A 141 -13.33 10.55 -6.08
C ASN A 141 -12.89 9.09 -6.07
N LYS A 142 -13.80 8.20 -6.47
CA LYS A 142 -13.57 6.75 -6.45
C LYS A 142 -13.83 6.18 -7.84
N GLU A 143 -12.88 5.41 -8.37
CA GLU A 143 -12.98 4.78 -9.67
C GLU A 143 -12.67 3.29 -9.56
N LYS A 144 -13.60 2.44 -9.99
CA LYS A 144 -13.38 0.99 -10.05
C LYS A 144 -12.60 0.67 -11.31
N ILE A 145 -11.46 -0.04 -11.16
CA ILE A 145 -10.54 -0.23 -12.28
C ILE A 145 -10.50 -1.66 -12.80
N LEU A 146 -10.28 -2.65 -11.92
CA LEU A 146 -9.89 -3.99 -12.34
C LEU A 146 -10.37 -5.05 -11.35
N PRO A 147 -10.95 -6.19 -11.83
CA PRO A 147 -11.25 -7.31 -10.93
C PRO A 147 -9.94 -7.95 -10.47
N VAL A 148 -9.88 -8.30 -9.18
CA VAL A 148 -8.68 -8.88 -8.58
C VAL A 148 -9.05 -9.87 -7.48
N HIS A 149 -8.04 -10.56 -6.95
CA HIS A 149 -8.21 -11.41 -5.78
C HIS A 149 -6.99 -11.22 -4.87
N PHE A 150 -7.19 -10.60 -3.73
CA PHE A 150 -6.16 -10.36 -2.72
C PHE A 150 -6.51 -11.07 -1.42
N VAL A 151 -5.48 -11.34 -0.62
CA VAL A 151 -5.70 -11.83 0.75
C VAL A 151 -6.38 -10.73 1.57
N PRO A 152 -7.19 -11.11 2.58
CA PRO A 152 -7.89 -10.10 3.38
C PRO A 152 -6.93 -9.30 4.25
N MET A 153 -7.29 -8.03 4.49
CA MET A 153 -6.59 -7.20 5.46
C MET A 153 -6.96 -7.69 6.85
N ILE A 154 -5.95 -8.04 7.64
CA ILE A 154 -6.13 -8.60 8.99
C ILE A 154 -6.05 -7.45 10.00
N ASN A 155 -6.99 -7.46 10.95
CA ASN A 155 -6.97 -6.50 12.05
C ASN A 155 -5.95 -6.93 13.10
N GLY A 156 -5.25 -5.97 13.63
CA GLY A 156 -4.28 -6.20 14.72
C GLY A 156 -4.92 -6.16 16.10
#